data_b4b9a916bb9106f69201e8d6d7c7f089
#
_entry.id   b4b9a916bb9106f69201e8d6d7c7f089
#
_cell.length_a   1.000
_cell.length_b   1.000
_cell.length_c   1.000
_cell.angle_alpha   90.00
_cell.angle_beta   90.00
_cell.angle_gamma   90.00
#
_symmetry.space_group_name_H-M   'P 1'
#
loop_
_entity.id
_entity.type
_entity.pdbx_description
1 polymer ?
#
loop_
_entity_poly.entity_id
_entity_poly.type
_entity_poly.pdbx_seq_one_letter_code
_entity_poly.pdbx_strand_id
1 'polypeptide(L)' 'MSSQATLTLATLEQAQEMGLRTEEFNKIIEILGRTPNFTELSVFG' A
#
# COMPACT_ATOMS: atom_id res chain seq x y z
N MET A 1 -8.57 -19.11 0.00
CA MET A 1 -7.34 -18.80 -0.37
C MET A 1 -6.88 -17.45 0.03
N SER A 2 -5.89 -17.50 0.78
CA SER A 2 -5.34 -16.30 1.35
C SER A 2 -4.67 -15.41 0.32
N SER A 3 -4.40 -15.92 -0.86
CA SER A 3 -3.72 -15.13 -1.86
C SER A 3 -4.54 -13.92 -2.31
N GLN A 4 -5.84 -13.94 -2.07
CA GLN A 4 -6.65 -12.79 -2.44
C GLN A 4 -6.28 -11.55 -1.64
N ALA A 5 -5.89 -11.74 -0.39
CA ALA A 5 -5.52 -10.60 0.44
C ALA A 5 -4.29 -9.90 -0.12
N THR A 6 -3.35 -10.65 -0.65
CA THR A 6 -2.14 -10.05 -1.20
C THR A 6 -2.37 -9.45 -2.58
N LEU A 7 -3.42 -9.88 -3.26
CA LEU A 7 -3.73 -9.35 -4.58
C LEU A 7 -4.59 -8.10 -4.52
N THR A 8 -5.19 -7.82 -3.36
CA THR A 8 -6.02 -6.65 -3.19
C THR A 8 -5.14 -5.42 -3.07
N LEU A 9 -5.42 -4.43 -3.90
CA LEU A 9 -4.66 -3.19 -3.84
C LEU A 9 -4.97 -2.43 -2.57
N ALA A 10 -3.94 -1.82 -2.01
CA ALA A 10 -4.12 -1.00 -0.82
C ALA A 10 -4.79 0.31 -1.19
N THR A 11 -5.48 0.89 -0.21
CA THR A 11 -6.11 2.19 -0.39
C THR A 11 -5.36 3.22 0.44
N LEU A 12 -5.60 4.50 0.12
CA LEU A 12 -5.01 5.57 0.90
C LEU A 12 -5.46 5.47 2.35
N GLU A 13 -6.71 5.09 2.56
CA GLU A 13 -7.24 4.96 3.90
C GLU A 13 -6.46 3.92 4.70
N GLN A 14 -6.15 2.79 4.07
CA GLN A 14 -5.36 1.76 4.73
C GLN A 14 -3.96 2.25 5.04
N ALA A 15 -3.37 2.99 4.12
CA ALA A 15 -2.04 3.54 4.34
C ALA A 15 -2.04 4.48 5.55
N GLN A 16 -3.06 5.30 5.66
CA GLN A 16 -3.16 6.23 6.77
C GLN A 16 -3.33 5.52 8.10
N GLU A 17 -4.09 4.41 8.11
CA GLU A 17 -4.24 3.61 9.31
C GLU A 17 -2.92 2.98 9.75
N MET A 18 -2.02 2.76 8.80
CA MET A 18 -0.71 2.21 9.09
C MET A 18 0.30 3.27 9.49
N GLY A 19 -0.12 4.53 9.52
CA GLY A 19 0.75 5.62 9.89
C GLY A 19 1.43 6.31 8.73
N LEU A 20 1.06 5.96 7.51
CA LEU A 20 1.62 6.61 6.33
C LEU A 20 0.80 7.83 5.98
N ARG A 21 1.48 8.84 5.46
CA ARG A 21 0.81 10.05 4.99
C ARG A 21 0.46 9.90 3.53
N THR A 22 -0.44 10.76 3.06
CA THR A 22 -0.82 10.77 1.65
C THR A 22 0.40 10.90 0.75
N GLU A 23 1.31 11.78 1.12
CA GLU A 23 2.53 12.00 0.32
C GLU A 23 3.38 10.75 0.27
N GLU A 24 3.47 10.06 1.39
CA GLU A 24 4.26 8.84 1.46
C GLU A 24 3.65 7.74 0.61
N PHE A 25 2.33 7.63 0.66
CA PHE A 25 1.63 6.64 -0.15
C PHE A 25 1.84 6.93 -1.64
N ASN A 26 1.72 8.19 -2.03
CA ASN A 26 1.95 8.58 -3.42
C ASN A 26 3.38 8.29 -3.84
N LYS A 27 4.32 8.50 -2.94
CA LYS A 27 5.72 8.23 -3.23
C LYS A 27 5.95 6.76 -3.50
N ILE A 28 5.32 5.90 -2.72
CA ILE A 28 5.43 4.47 -2.90
C ILE A 28 4.89 4.07 -4.27
N ILE A 29 3.75 4.64 -4.66
CA ILE A 29 3.18 4.37 -5.97
C ILE A 29 4.17 4.77 -7.07
N GLU A 30 4.80 5.90 -6.89
CA GLU A 30 5.76 6.40 -7.86
C GLU A 30 6.96 5.45 -7.98
N ILE A 31 7.47 5.00 -6.86
CA ILE A 31 8.62 4.11 -6.83
C ILE A 31 8.29 2.78 -7.47
N LEU A 32 7.13 2.23 -7.16
CA LEU A 32 6.71 0.94 -7.68
C LEU A 32 6.21 1.00 -9.11
N GLY A 33 5.74 2.16 -9.53
CA GLY A 33 5.12 2.32 -10.84
C GLY A 33 3.70 1.79 -10.88
N ARG A 34 3.14 1.46 -9.72
CA ARG A 34 1.77 0.95 -9.62
C ARG A 34 1.33 1.06 -8.17
N THR A 35 0.02 0.90 -7.97
CA THR A 35 -0.52 0.89 -6.61
C THR A 35 -0.06 -0.38 -5.89
N PRO A 36 0.50 -0.27 -4.70
CA PRO A 36 0.93 -1.46 -3.95
C PRO A 36 -0.27 -2.21 -3.40
N ASN A 37 -0.08 -3.51 -3.13
CA ASN A 37 -1.08 -4.24 -2.38
C ASN A 37 -0.79 -4.05 -0.88
N PHE A 38 -1.68 -4.58 -0.04
CA PHE A 38 -1.56 -4.37 1.39
C PHE A 38 -0.23 -4.92 1.93
N THR A 39 0.16 -6.08 1.45
CA THR A 39 1.40 -6.72 1.91
C THR A 39 2.61 -5.86 1.55
N GLU A 40 2.64 -5.36 0.33
CA GLU A 40 3.74 -4.49 -0.10
C GLU A 40 3.77 -3.22 0.73
N LEU A 41 2.60 -2.68 1.01
CA LEU A 41 2.51 -1.46 1.80
C LEU A 41 3.07 -1.68 3.20
N SER A 42 2.83 -2.84 3.78
CA SER A 42 3.33 -3.17 5.10
C SER A 42 4.86 -3.12 5.17
N VAL A 43 5.51 -3.47 4.08
CA VAL A 43 6.96 -3.44 4.04
C VAL A 43 7.48 -2.01 4.16
N PHE A 44 6.76 -1.07 3.59
CA PHE A 44 7.14 0.35 3.67
C PHE A 44 6.74 0.98 5.00
N GLY A 45 5.66 0.50 5.57
CA GLY A 45 5.19 1.01 6.85
C GLY A 45 5.94 0.39 7.99
#